data_4eda93657a4fda96d90da649b6c3657a
#
_entry.id   4eda93657a4fda96d90da649b6c3657a
#
_cell.length_a   1.000
_cell.length_b   1.000
_cell.length_c   1.000
_cell.angle_alpha   90.00
_cell.angle_beta   90.00
_cell.angle_gamma   90.00
#
_symmetry.space_group_name_H-M   'P 1'
#
loop_
_entity.id
_entity.type
_entity.pdbx_description
1 polymer ?
#
loop_
_entity_poly.entity_id
_entity_poly.type
_entity_poly.pdbx_seq_one_letter_code
_entity_poly.pdbx_strand_id
1 'polypeptide(L)'
;MPATSVIFPTIDLGEVSDEILNQKLREASERWGCYRVINHGVSLSLMSDMKKTIMDLFERPYEVKMRNTDVQQWSGYTAQSEINPYNEALGLYDTASPQAVNTFCDQLEASAEQRFSLFLVFFVDLKRVRNIELHRLHLP
;
A
#
# COMPACT_ATOMS: atom_id res chain seq x y z
N MET A 1 14.64 -33.78 14.55
CA MET A 1 13.87 -33.51 13.33
C MET A 1 14.49 -32.29 12.67
N PRO A 2 15.02 -32.33 11.45
CA PRO A 2 15.48 -31.12 10.80
C PRO A 2 14.29 -30.19 10.58
N ALA A 3 14.40 -28.94 11.01
CA ALA A 3 13.41 -27.92 10.75
C ALA A 3 13.34 -27.73 9.23
N THR A 4 12.23 -28.16 8.63
CA THR A 4 11.93 -27.88 7.23
C THR A 4 11.85 -26.36 7.12
N SER A 5 12.83 -25.72 6.48
CA SER A 5 12.77 -24.29 6.23
C SER A 5 11.53 -24.02 5.39
N VAL A 6 10.56 -23.36 5.98
CA VAL A 6 9.34 -22.95 5.30
C VAL A 6 9.76 -21.87 4.30
N ILE A 7 9.78 -22.21 3.01
CA ILE A 7 10.10 -21.26 1.94
C ILE A 7 8.84 -20.43 1.69
N PHE A 8 8.88 -19.16 2.07
CA PHE A 8 7.82 -18.21 1.82
C PHE A 8 7.66 -17.95 0.31
N PRO A 9 6.44 -18.01 -0.25
CA PRO A 9 6.23 -17.89 -1.68
C PRO A 9 6.72 -16.52 -2.21
N THR A 10 7.48 -16.58 -3.29
CA THR A 10 7.97 -15.38 -4.00
C THR A 10 7.50 -15.43 -5.44
N ILE A 11 6.83 -14.38 -5.89
CA ILE A 11 6.24 -14.25 -7.22
C ILE A 11 7.00 -13.19 -7.98
N ASP A 12 7.50 -13.56 -9.15
CA ASP A 12 8.19 -12.68 -10.08
C ASP A 12 7.19 -12.08 -11.09
N LEU A 13 6.98 -10.74 -11.05
CA LEU A 13 6.10 -10.05 -11.98
C LEU A 13 6.78 -9.71 -13.32
N GLY A 14 8.10 -9.89 -13.43
CA GLY A 14 8.87 -9.64 -14.65
C GLY A 14 8.95 -10.83 -15.59
N GLU A 15 8.62 -11.99 -15.10
CA GLU A 15 8.75 -13.26 -15.82
C GLU A 15 7.38 -13.77 -16.25
N VAL A 16 7.17 -14.24 -17.46
CA VAL A 16 6.17 -15.27 -17.72
C VAL A 16 4.85 -14.86 -18.35
N SER A 17 4.25 -15.86 -18.98
CA SER A 17 2.87 -15.81 -19.47
C SER A 17 1.90 -15.55 -18.31
N ASP A 18 0.86 -14.79 -18.59
CA ASP A 18 -0.19 -14.42 -17.61
C ASP A 18 -0.83 -15.63 -16.93
N GLU A 19 -0.90 -16.77 -17.62
CA GLU A 19 -1.48 -18.00 -17.07
C GLU A 19 -0.68 -18.56 -15.90
N ILE A 20 0.65 -18.63 -16.04
CA ILE A 20 1.52 -19.15 -14.97
C ILE A 20 1.56 -18.18 -13.79
N LEU A 21 1.58 -16.88 -14.06
CA LEU A 21 1.51 -15.85 -13.02
C LEU A 21 0.21 -15.97 -12.21
N ASN A 22 -0.92 -16.07 -12.88
CA ASN A 22 -2.23 -16.20 -12.25
C ASN A 22 -2.34 -17.49 -11.42
N GLN A 23 -1.78 -18.59 -11.89
CA GLN A 23 -1.74 -19.84 -11.13
C GLN A 23 -0.90 -19.69 -9.86
N LYS A 24 0.33 -19.13 -9.95
CA LYS A 24 1.20 -18.90 -8.81
C LYS A 24 0.56 -17.97 -7.77
N LEU A 25 -0.11 -16.90 -8.23
CA LEU A 25 -0.84 -15.96 -7.37
C LEU A 25 -1.97 -16.67 -6.62
N ARG A 26 -2.77 -17.48 -7.32
CA ARG A 26 -3.85 -18.27 -6.73
C ARG A 26 -3.32 -19.24 -5.68
N GLU A 27 -2.34 -20.07 -6.04
CA GLU A 27 -1.75 -21.06 -5.13
C GLU A 27 -1.16 -20.40 -3.85
N ALA A 28 -0.46 -19.26 -4.02
CA ALA A 28 0.10 -18.53 -2.89
C ALA A 28 -1.00 -17.93 -2.00
N SER A 29 -2.06 -17.38 -2.59
CA SER A 29 -3.20 -16.80 -1.86
C SER A 29 -3.99 -17.86 -1.12
N GLU A 30 -4.31 -19.00 -1.76
CA GLU A 30 -5.08 -20.09 -1.15
C GLU A 30 -4.32 -20.78 0.00
N ARG A 31 -3.01 -20.98 -0.18
CA ARG A 31 -2.20 -21.74 0.78
C ARG A 31 -1.64 -20.89 1.92
N TRP A 32 -1.26 -19.63 1.63
CA TRP A 32 -0.50 -18.78 2.55
C TRP A 32 -1.24 -17.49 2.93
N GLY A 33 -2.18 -17.05 2.11
CA GLY A 33 -2.84 -15.75 2.27
C GLY A 33 -1.94 -14.53 1.99
N CYS A 34 -0.64 -14.76 1.69
CA CYS A 34 0.33 -13.71 1.41
C CYS A 34 1.53 -14.26 0.62
N TYR A 35 2.28 -13.37 -0.05
CA TYR A 35 3.45 -13.71 -0.82
C TYR A 35 4.37 -12.49 -0.97
N ARG A 36 5.62 -12.74 -1.31
CA ARG A 36 6.57 -11.70 -1.69
C ARG A 36 6.52 -11.49 -3.19
N VAL A 37 6.62 -10.25 -3.62
CA VAL A 37 6.67 -9.89 -5.05
C VAL A 37 8.06 -9.36 -5.38
N ILE A 38 8.62 -9.79 -6.50
CA ILE A 38 9.86 -9.25 -7.08
C ILE A 38 9.60 -8.79 -8.51
N ASN A 39 10.51 -7.97 -9.05
CA ASN A 39 10.38 -7.37 -10.39
C ASN A 39 9.05 -6.62 -10.60
N HIS A 40 8.53 -6.05 -9.52
CA HIS A 40 7.26 -5.30 -9.50
C HIS A 40 7.36 -3.95 -10.24
N GLY A 41 8.56 -3.49 -10.59
CA GLY A 41 8.80 -2.29 -11.40
C GLY A 41 8.72 -0.96 -10.65
N VAL A 42 8.44 -0.98 -9.35
CA VAL A 42 8.57 0.21 -8.50
C VAL A 42 10.05 0.39 -8.17
N SER A 43 10.60 1.58 -8.40
CA SER A 43 12.02 1.84 -8.10
C SER A 43 12.27 1.86 -6.59
N LEU A 44 13.44 1.40 -6.16
CA LEU A 44 13.82 1.41 -4.75
C LEU A 44 13.91 2.85 -4.20
N SER A 45 14.30 3.82 -5.04
CA SER A 45 14.29 5.24 -4.65
C SER A 45 12.88 5.71 -4.31
N LEU A 46 11.90 5.42 -5.17
CA LEU A 46 10.51 5.80 -4.93
C LEU A 46 9.94 5.16 -3.65
N MET A 47 10.28 3.90 -3.40
CA MET A 47 9.89 3.23 -2.15
C MET A 47 10.54 3.89 -0.92
N SER A 48 11.82 4.29 -1.04
CA SER A 48 12.53 5.00 0.03
C SER A 48 11.93 6.38 0.31
N ASP A 49 11.64 7.14 -0.75
CA ASP A 49 11.03 8.47 -0.65
C ASP A 49 9.63 8.39 -0.04
N MET A 50 8.84 7.38 -0.44
CA MET A 50 7.53 7.13 0.15
C MET A 50 7.64 6.78 1.63
N LYS A 51 8.57 5.89 2.00
CA LYS A 51 8.79 5.53 3.40
C LYS A 51 9.12 6.78 4.22
N LYS A 52 10.04 7.62 3.74
CA LYS A 52 10.40 8.87 4.40
C LYS A 52 9.18 9.80 4.54
N THR A 53 8.45 10.00 3.45
CA THR A 53 7.24 10.83 3.44
C THR A 53 6.23 10.37 4.48
N ILE A 54 5.95 9.06 4.56
CA ILE A 54 5.00 8.52 5.53
C ILE A 54 5.51 8.69 6.97
N MET A 55 6.80 8.46 7.22
CA MET A 55 7.40 8.70 8.54
C MET A 55 7.25 10.16 8.97
N ASP A 56 7.56 11.09 8.07
CA ASP A 56 7.44 12.54 8.35
C ASP A 56 5.97 12.95 8.65
N LEU A 57 4.98 12.31 7.98
CA LEU A 57 3.56 12.56 8.26
C LEU A 57 3.12 12.01 9.61
N PHE A 58 3.64 10.88 10.05
CA PHE A 58 3.37 10.33 11.38
C PHE A 58 4.00 11.17 12.50
N GLU A 59 5.10 11.88 12.23
CA GLU A 59 5.74 12.79 13.17
C GLU A 59 5.03 14.16 13.29
N ARG A 60 3.99 14.42 12.49
CA ARG A 60 3.21 15.66 12.61
C ARG A 60 2.56 15.78 14.00
N PRO A 61 2.34 16.99 14.49
CA PRO A 61 1.60 17.22 15.73
C PRO A 61 0.26 16.49 15.73
N TYR A 62 -0.17 16.04 16.90
CA TYR A 62 -1.43 15.31 17.06
C TYR A 62 -2.62 16.06 16.45
N GLU A 63 -2.70 17.37 16.66
CA GLU A 63 -3.77 18.24 16.15
C GLU A 63 -3.81 18.29 14.62
N VAL A 64 -2.65 18.16 13.96
CA VAL A 64 -2.57 18.08 12.48
C VAL A 64 -3.06 16.73 12.01
N LYS A 65 -2.60 15.64 12.65
CA LYS A 65 -3.03 14.28 12.30
C LYS A 65 -4.54 14.08 12.48
N MET A 66 -5.11 14.66 13.51
CA MET A 66 -6.57 14.64 13.77
C MET A 66 -7.41 15.31 12.69
N ARG A 67 -6.83 16.11 11.80
CA ARG A 67 -7.54 16.67 10.63
C ARG A 67 -7.76 15.66 9.53
N ASN A 68 -7.02 14.55 9.53
CA ASN A 68 -7.28 13.45 8.62
C ASN A 68 -8.52 12.70 9.10
N THR A 69 -9.67 13.25 8.74
CA THR A 69 -10.98 12.75 9.14
C THR A 69 -11.51 11.73 8.15
N ASP A 70 -12.36 10.85 8.65
CA ASP A 70 -13.02 9.85 7.85
C ASP A 70 -13.96 10.47 6.82
N VAL A 71 -13.66 10.25 5.55
CA VAL A 71 -14.60 10.46 4.45
C VAL A 71 -15.48 9.22 4.28
N GLN A 72 -14.93 8.07 4.62
CA GLN A 72 -15.63 6.79 4.71
C GLN A 72 -15.29 6.13 6.04
N GLN A 73 -16.20 5.29 6.52
CA GLN A 73 -15.99 4.52 7.74
C GLN A 73 -14.67 3.73 7.64
N TRP A 74 -13.80 3.88 8.63
CA TRP A 74 -12.48 3.26 8.73
C TRP A 74 -11.36 3.89 7.87
N SER A 75 -11.57 5.03 7.25
CA SER A 75 -10.51 5.89 6.71
C SER A 75 -10.24 7.05 7.66
N GLY A 76 -9.04 7.61 7.62
CA GLY A 76 -8.66 8.72 8.48
C GLY A 76 -7.63 8.35 9.56
N TYR A 77 -7.37 9.26 10.46
CA TYR A 77 -6.38 9.05 11.51
C TYR A 77 -6.93 8.21 12.67
N THR A 78 -6.19 7.18 13.00
CA THR A 78 -6.42 6.38 14.20
C THR A 78 -5.27 6.60 15.17
N ALA A 79 -5.56 7.20 16.32
CA ALA A 79 -4.58 7.42 17.36
C ALA A 79 -4.30 6.15 18.16
N GLN A 80 -3.13 6.11 18.78
CA GLN A 80 -2.81 5.11 19.78
C GLN A 80 -3.83 5.14 20.92
N SER A 81 -4.19 3.99 21.45
CA SER A 81 -5.14 3.84 22.56
C SER A 81 -4.56 2.98 23.67
N GLU A 82 -5.18 3.00 24.84
CA GLU A 82 -4.78 2.11 25.96
C GLU A 82 -4.90 0.62 25.58
N ILE A 83 -5.87 0.28 24.74
CA ILE A 83 -6.08 -1.09 24.26
C ILE A 83 -5.05 -1.49 23.19
N ASN A 84 -4.64 -0.53 22.38
CA ASN A 84 -3.68 -0.75 21.29
C ASN A 84 -2.63 0.37 21.22
N PRO A 85 -1.67 0.37 22.14
CA PRO A 85 -0.68 1.44 22.28
C PRO A 85 0.38 1.43 21.16
N TYR A 86 0.43 0.37 20.36
CA TYR A 86 1.42 0.21 19.28
C TYR A 86 0.83 0.48 17.89
N ASN A 87 -0.45 0.83 17.81
CA ASN A 87 -1.11 1.07 16.54
C ASN A 87 -1.43 2.55 16.37
N GLU A 88 -0.90 3.12 15.30
CA GLU A 88 -1.24 4.43 14.80
C GLU A 88 -1.44 4.32 13.29
N ALA A 89 -2.49 4.92 12.75
CA ALA A 89 -2.79 4.83 11.33
C ALA A 89 -3.25 6.17 10.75
N LEU A 90 -2.84 6.42 9.50
CA LEU A 90 -3.37 7.49 8.64
C LEU A 90 -4.10 6.84 7.48
N GLY A 91 -5.33 7.26 7.23
CA GLY A 91 -6.20 6.66 6.21
C GLY A 91 -6.36 7.55 4.98
N LEU A 92 -6.10 6.98 3.82
CA LEU A 92 -6.45 7.56 2.52
C LEU A 92 -7.41 6.59 1.83
N TYR A 93 -8.67 7.01 1.68
CA TYR A 93 -9.76 6.12 1.25
C TYR A 93 -9.75 5.79 -0.25
N ASP A 94 -9.23 6.69 -1.10
CA ASP A 94 -9.20 6.49 -2.55
C ASP A 94 -7.87 7.00 -3.14
N THR A 95 -6.95 6.08 -3.31
CA THR A 95 -5.63 6.37 -3.87
C THR A 95 -5.68 6.64 -5.38
N ALA A 96 -6.76 6.29 -6.07
CA ALA A 96 -6.95 6.53 -7.50
C ALA A 96 -7.54 7.91 -7.79
N SER A 97 -8.10 8.59 -6.78
CA SER A 97 -8.68 9.92 -6.91
C SER A 97 -7.64 11.01 -6.61
N PRO A 98 -7.29 11.87 -7.59
CA PRO A 98 -6.44 13.03 -7.33
C PRO A 98 -7.00 13.95 -6.25
N GLN A 99 -8.32 14.08 -6.16
CA GLN A 99 -9.00 14.88 -5.15
C GLN A 99 -8.79 14.31 -3.76
N ALA A 100 -8.93 12.99 -3.59
CA ALA A 100 -8.73 12.33 -2.30
C ALA A 100 -7.27 12.46 -1.83
N VAL A 101 -6.30 12.28 -2.73
CA VAL A 101 -4.88 12.47 -2.43
C VAL A 101 -4.58 13.92 -2.05
N ASN A 102 -5.13 14.91 -2.77
CA ASN A 102 -4.97 16.31 -2.43
C ASN A 102 -5.58 16.63 -1.06
N THR A 103 -6.80 16.20 -0.79
CA THR A 103 -7.46 16.42 0.50
C THR A 103 -6.65 15.82 1.64
N PHE A 104 -6.16 14.59 1.49
CA PHE A 104 -5.27 13.95 2.46
C PHE A 104 -4.00 14.78 2.71
N CYS A 105 -3.36 15.25 1.64
CA CYS A 105 -2.18 16.10 1.72
C CYS A 105 -2.46 17.45 2.41
N ASP A 106 -3.61 18.08 2.14
CA ASP A 106 -4.02 19.34 2.75
C ASP A 106 -4.28 19.18 4.24
N GLN A 107 -4.98 18.13 4.63
CA GLN A 107 -5.28 17.81 6.03
C GLN A 107 -4.00 17.62 6.86
N LEU A 108 -2.98 17.00 6.28
CA LEU A 108 -1.73 16.69 6.95
C LEU A 108 -0.63 17.74 6.72
N GLU A 109 -0.95 18.87 6.07
CA GLU A 109 0.02 19.93 5.74
C GLU A 109 1.25 19.39 4.99
N ALA A 110 1.03 18.44 4.07
CA ALA A 110 2.11 17.84 3.30
C ALA A 110 2.80 18.85 2.38
N SER A 111 4.13 18.82 2.34
CA SER A 111 4.92 19.67 1.45
C SER A 111 4.70 19.30 -0.03
N ALA A 112 5.12 20.15 -0.94
CA ALA A 112 5.03 19.88 -2.38
C ALA A 112 5.78 18.60 -2.78
N GLU A 113 6.93 18.33 -2.17
CA GLU A 113 7.73 17.12 -2.41
C GLU A 113 7.01 15.87 -1.89
N GLN A 114 6.42 15.95 -0.70
CA GLN A 114 5.63 14.87 -0.12
C GLN A 114 4.40 14.55 -0.97
N ARG A 115 3.69 15.59 -1.45
CA ARG A 115 2.56 15.43 -2.38
C ARG A 115 2.99 14.71 -3.66
N PHE A 116 4.11 15.13 -4.24
CA PHE A 116 4.64 14.52 -5.46
C PHE A 116 4.99 13.04 -5.24
N SER A 117 5.64 12.69 -4.13
CA SER A 117 5.96 11.31 -3.77
C SER A 117 4.71 10.46 -3.60
N LEU A 118 3.69 10.96 -2.90
CA LEU A 118 2.41 10.27 -2.73
C LEU A 118 1.72 10.06 -4.08
N PHE A 119 1.64 11.09 -4.93
CA PHE A 119 1.07 10.97 -6.27
C PHE A 119 1.81 9.93 -7.12
N LEU A 120 3.13 9.95 -7.16
CA LEU A 120 3.90 9.00 -7.95
C LEU A 120 3.63 7.56 -7.54
N VAL A 121 3.64 7.26 -6.24
CA VAL A 121 3.38 5.90 -5.76
C VAL A 121 1.97 5.46 -6.13
N PHE A 122 0.98 6.28 -5.86
CA PHE A 122 -0.42 5.91 -6.11
C PHE A 122 -0.76 5.82 -7.61
N PHE A 123 -0.15 6.65 -8.47
CA PHE A 123 -0.45 6.62 -9.92
C PHE A 123 0.43 5.67 -10.72
N VAL A 124 1.67 5.41 -10.31
CA VAL A 124 2.55 4.48 -11.02
C VAL A 124 2.18 3.03 -10.71
N ASP A 125 1.88 2.72 -9.45
CA ASP A 125 1.49 1.37 -9.04
C ASP A 125 0.12 0.95 -9.59
N LEU A 126 -0.86 1.84 -9.58
CA LEU A 126 -2.21 1.52 -10.06
C LEU A 126 -2.26 1.17 -11.55
N LYS A 127 -1.42 1.78 -12.38
CA LYS A 127 -1.38 1.42 -13.81
C LYS A 127 -0.83 0.01 -14.05
N ARG A 128 0.08 -0.45 -13.22
CA ARG A 128 0.74 -1.75 -13.39
C ARG A 128 -0.02 -2.88 -12.70
N VAL A 129 -0.58 -2.64 -11.53
CA VAL A 129 -1.48 -3.57 -10.84
C VAL A 129 -2.84 -3.67 -11.56
N ARG A 130 -3.31 -2.63 -12.24
CA ARG A 130 -4.50 -2.69 -13.10
C ARG A 130 -4.30 -3.54 -14.36
N ASN A 131 -3.07 -3.70 -14.84
CA ASN A 131 -2.78 -4.64 -15.93
C ASN A 131 -2.70 -6.10 -15.45
N ILE A 132 -2.54 -6.31 -14.13
CA ILE A 132 -2.84 -7.61 -13.48
C ILE A 132 -4.34 -7.54 -13.17
N GLU A 133 -5.15 -7.60 -14.20
CA GLU A 133 -6.59 -7.36 -14.09
C GLU A 133 -7.25 -8.29 -13.09
N LEU A 134 -7.79 -7.69 -12.05
CA LEU A 134 -8.88 -8.22 -11.23
C LEU A 134 -10.09 -8.71 -12.05
N HIS A 135 -10.08 -8.50 -13.38
CA HIS A 135 -11.11 -8.93 -14.30
C HIS A 135 -11.21 -10.45 -14.51
N ARG A 136 -10.29 -11.23 -13.95
CA ARG A 136 -10.33 -12.70 -14.07
C ARG A 136 -10.44 -13.47 -12.76
N LEU A 137 -10.51 -12.81 -11.64
CA LEU A 137 -10.94 -13.44 -10.39
C LEU A 137 -12.48 -13.45 -10.37
N HIS A 138 -13.10 -14.19 -11.27
CA HIS A 138 -14.44 -14.70 -11.05
C HIS A 138 -14.33 -15.66 -9.87
N LEU A 139 -14.50 -15.13 -8.68
CA LEU A 139 -14.89 -15.93 -7.52
C LEU A 139 -16.39 -16.21 -7.67
N PRO A 140 -16.81 -17.49 -7.54
CA PRO A 140 -18.21 -17.86 -7.59
C PRO A 140 -19.02 -17.20 -6.49
#